data_85ffb014cf8034ad0a60d8a4b4705f1b
#
_entry.id   85ffb014cf8034ad0a60d8a4b4705f1b
#
_cell.length_a   1.000
_cell.length_b   1.000
_cell.length_c   1.000
_cell.angle_alpha   90.00
_cell.angle_beta   90.00
_cell.angle_gamma   90.00
#
_symmetry.space_group_name_H-M   'P 1'
#
loop_
_entity.id
_entity.type
_entity.pdbx_description
1 polymer ?
#
loop_
_entity_poly.entity_id
_entity_poly.type
_entity_poly.pdbx_seq_one_letter_code
_entity_poly.pdbx_strand_id
1 'polypeptide(L)'
;KRHNIRYKNDILYNLKNKMRGRLKIFFKLKNIPKRKSTMKIVGCSPQELKQHIEKQFDKNMNWGLVLNGEIHIDHDTPLDTAKTEEDVYRLFHYSNLQPLLAKDNLSKGAKLNWIKPDNRIKSDK
;
A
#
# COMPACT_ATOMS: atom_id res chain seq x y z
N LYS A 1 -17.46 -1.38 -18.80
CA LYS A 1 -16.68 -0.23 -19.31
C LYS A 1 -16.67 0.94 -18.36
N ARG A 2 -17.83 1.31 -17.81
CA ARG A 2 -17.89 2.40 -16.83
C ARG A 2 -17.06 2.09 -15.59
N HIS A 3 -17.14 0.87 -15.12
CA HIS A 3 -16.37 0.44 -13.97
C HIS A 3 -14.86 0.56 -14.23
N ASN A 4 -14.39 0.14 -15.40
CA ASN A 4 -12.99 0.22 -15.75
C ASN A 4 -12.49 1.66 -15.85
N ILE A 5 -13.30 2.56 -16.42
CA ILE A 5 -12.97 3.98 -16.52
C ILE A 5 -12.86 4.58 -15.14
N ARG A 6 -13.85 4.31 -14.27
CA ARG A 6 -13.85 4.81 -12.90
C ARG A 6 -12.64 4.29 -12.13
N TYR A 7 -12.34 3.00 -12.26
CA TYR A 7 -11.20 2.39 -11.57
C TYR A 7 -9.89 3.04 -11.96
N LYS A 8 -9.71 3.33 -13.25
CA LYS A 8 -8.46 3.93 -13.74
C LYS A 8 -8.31 5.40 -13.39
N ASN A 9 -9.41 6.17 -13.40
CA ASN A 9 -9.34 7.62 -13.30
C ASN A 9 -9.68 8.18 -11.93
N ASP A 10 -10.40 7.42 -11.10
CA ASP A 10 -10.78 7.86 -9.77
C ASP A 10 -9.78 7.30 -8.76
N ILE A 11 -8.88 8.16 -8.30
CA ILE A 11 -7.81 7.76 -7.40
C ILE A 11 -8.36 7.22 -6.08
N LEU A 12 -9.37 7.87 -5.52
CA LEU A 12 -9.96 7.43 -4.25
C LEU A 12 -10.60 6.05 -4.38
N TYR A 13 -11.34 5.85 -5.46
CA TYR A 13 -11.96 4.56 -5.75
C TYR A 13 -10.89 3.48 -5.96
N ASN A 14 -9.84 3.80 -6.70
CA ASN A 14 -8.73 2.89 -6.96
C ASN A 14 -8.05 2.46 -5.65
N LEU A 15 -7.72 3.41 -4.79
CA LEU A 15 -7.06 3.11 -3.52
C LEU A 15 -7.92 2.22 -2.63
N LYS A 16 -9.20 2.57 -2.50
CA LYS A 16 -10.13 1.79 -1.68
C LYS A 16 -10.23 0.35 -2.16
N ASN A 17 -10.35 0.17 -3.48
CA ASN A 17 -10.49 -1.18 -4.05
C ASN A 17 -9.20 -1.98 -3.96
N LYS A 18 -8.04 -1.34 -4.10
CA LYS A 18 -6.75 -2.01 -3.91
C LYS A 18 -6.62 -2.53 -2.49
N MET A 19 -6.96 -1.71 -1.51
CA MET A 19 -6.88 -2.11 -0.11
C MET A 19 -7.85 -3.25 0.18
N ARG A 20 -9.09 -3.12 -0.30
CA ARG A 20 -10.11 -4.15 -0.09
C ARG A 20 -9.70 -5.49 -0.71
N GLY A 21 -9.18 -5.44 -1.94
CA GLY A 21 -8.74 -6.65 -2.62
C GLY A 21 -7.60 -7.35 -1.90
N ARG A 22 -6.60 -6.59 -1.47
CA ARG A 22 -5.46 -7.15 -0.75
C ARG A 22 -5.88 -7.75 0.58
N LEU A 23 -6.74 -7.06 1.33
CA LEU A 23 -7.25 -7.57 2.60
C LEU A 23 -8.01 -8.87 2.41
N LYS A 24 -8.89 -8.91 1.41
CA LYS A 24 -9.69 -10.10 1.13
C LYS A 24 -8.80 -11.31 0.86
N ILE A 25 -7.79 -11.15 0.01
CA ILE A 25 -6.86 -12.22 -0.34
C ILE A 25 -6.05 -12.63 0.89
N PHE A 26 -5.53 -11.67 1.63
CA PHE A 26 -4.67 -11.94 2.77
C PHE A 26 -5.41 -12.70 3.87
N PHE A 27 -6.62 -12.24 4.23
CA PHE A 27 -7.43 -12.93 5.23
C PHE A 27 -7.77 -14.35 4.80
N LYS A 28 -8.06 -14.55 3.52
CA LYS A 28 -8.35 -15.88 2.99
C LYS A 28 -7.13 -16.80 3.09
N LEU A 29 -5.94 -16.31 2.73
CA LEU A 29 -4.71 -17.08 2.79
C LEU A 29 -4.34 -17.45 4.23
N LYS A 30 -4.58 -16.57 5.17
CA LYS A 30 -4.28 -16.82 6.58
C LYS A 30 -5.42 -17.53 7.31
N ASN A 31 -6.53 -17.77 6.62
CA ASN A 31 -7.73 -18.38 7.21
C ASN A 31 -8.25 -17.61 8.42
N ILE A 32 -8.24 -16.28 8.31
CA ILE A 32 -8.73 -15.35 9.33
C ILE A 32 -9.99 -14.68 8.81
N PRO A 33 -11.08 -14.61 9.57
CA PRO A 33 -12.29 -13.91 9.12
C PRO A 33 -12.08 -12.39 9.15
N LYS A 34 -12.51 -11.71 8.08
CA LYS A 34 -12.47 -10.26 8.02
C LYS A 34 -13.68 -9.71 8.77
N ARG A 35 -13.47 -9.15 9.95
CA ARG A 35 -14.54 -8.67 10.84
C ARG A 35 -14.80 -7.17 10.76
N LYS A 36 -13.88 -6.40 10.18
CA LYS A 36 -13.98 -4.96 10.07
C LYS A 36 -13.98 -4.54 8.61
N SER A 37 -14.61 -3.39 8.32
CA SER A 37 -14.58 -2.84 6.97
C SER A 37 -13.14 -2.43 6.60
N THR A 38 -12.89 -2.39 5.30
CA THR A 38 -11.57 -2.05 4.78
C THR A 38 -11.01 -0.75 5.38
N MET A 39 -11.79 0.33 5.33
CA MET A 39 -11.26 1.62 5.79
C MET A 39 -11.12 1.71 7.31
N LYS A 40 -11.86 0.91 8.07
CA LYS A 40 -11.64 0.81 9.51
C LYS A 40 -10.30 0.15 9.81
N ILE A 41 -9.94 -0.86 9.01
CA ILE A 41 -8.64 -1.53 9.17
C ILE A 41 -7.51 -0.58 8.78
N VAL A 42 -7.67 0.14 7.67
CA VAL A 42 -6.67 1.12 7.23
C VAL A 42 -6.59 2.30 8.20
N GLY A 43 -7.67 2.61 8.89
CA GLY A 43 -7.66 3.62 9.95
C GLY A 43 -7.87 5.05 9.49
N CYS A 44 -8.30 5.25 8.25
CA CYS A 44 -8.55 6.59 7.71
C CYS A 44 -9.50 6.51 6.53
N SER A 45 -9.95 7.66 6.05
CA SER A 45 -10.78 7.72 4.84
C SER A 45 -9.92 7.53 3.59
N PRO A 46 -10.52 7.18 2.44
CA PRO A 46 -9.77 7.13 1.19
C PRO A 46 -9.05 8.43 0.86
N GLN A 47 -9.68 9.57 1.16
CA GLN A 47 -9.07 10.88 0.92
C GLN A 47 -7.84 11.10 1.80
N GLU A 48 -7.95 10.74 3.07
CA GLU A 48 -6.81 10.82 3.99
C GLU A 48 -5.68 9.89 3.59
N LEU A 49 -6.02 8.70 3.09
CA LEU A 49 -5.03 7.78 2.58
C LEU A 49 -4.31 8.37 1.37
N LYS A 50 -5.06 8.98 0.45
CA LYS A 50 -4.47 9.65 -0.71
C LYS A 50 -3.46 10.71 -0.27
N GLN A 51 -3.84 11.55 0.70
CA GLN A 51 -2.97 12.59 1.21
C GLN A 51 -1.72 12.02 1.88
N HIS A 52 -1.88 10.94 2.64
CA HIS A 52 -0.77 10.27 3.31
C HIS A 52 0.25 9.72 2.30
N ILE A 53 -0.22 9.09 1.24
CA ILE A 53 0.64 8.55 0.19
C ILE A 53 1.30 9.69 -0.59
N GLU A 54 0.51 10.71 -0.96
CA GLU A 54 0.98 11.81 -1.80
C GLU A 54 2.12 12.60 -1.14
N LYS A 55 2.06 12.83 0.15
CA LYS A 55 3.13 13.56 0.82
C LYS A 55 4.43 12.78 0.93
N GLN A 56 4.41 11.48 0.59
CA GLN A 56 5.60 10.66 0.53
C GLN A 56 6.17 10.57 -0.90
N PHE A 57 5.49 11.14 -1.89
CA PHE A 57 5.97 11.12 -3.27
C PHE A 57 7.31 11.88 -3.37
N ASP A 58 8.26 11.27 -4.07
CA ASP A 58 9.47 11.98 -4.46
C ASP A 58 9.24 12.61 -5.85
N LYS A 59 10.28 13.25 -6.40
CA LYS A 59 10.17 13.96 -7.67
C LYS A 59 9.83 13.07 -8.87
N ASN A 60 10.00 11.76 -8.73
CA ASN A 60 9.77 10.80 -9.81
C ASN A 60 8.40 10.11 -9.69
N MET A 61 7.59 10.50 -8.73
CA MET A 61 6.31 9.86 -8.45
C MET A 61 5.13 10.75 -8.72
N ASN A 62 4.05 10.17 -9.20
CA ASN A 62 2.77 10.85 -9.40
C ASN A 62 1.65 9.83 -9.45
N TRP A 63 0.41 10.31 -9.42
CA TRP A 63 -0.76 9.41 -9.40
C TRP A 63 -0.95 8.65 -10.71
N GLY A 64 -0.52 9.23 -11.84
CA GLY A 64 -0.56 8.50 -13.11
C GLY A 64 0.23 7.21 -13.05
N LEU A 65 1.41 7.24 -12.43
CA LEU A 65 2.24 6.06 -12.27
C LEU A 65 1.62 5.05 -11.32
N VAL A 66 0.90 5.51 -10.30
CA VAL A 66 0.17 4.61 -9.40
C VAL A 66 -0.93 3.91 -10.16
N LEU A 67 -1.69 4.66 -10.96
CA LEU A 67 -2.82 4.12 -11.71
C LEU A 67 -2.39 3.10 -12.78
N ASN A 68 -1.22 3.27 -13.37
CA ASN A 68 -0.74 2.35 -14.41
C ASN A 68 0.12 1.20 -13.88
N GLY A 69 0.30 1.13 -12.55
CA GLY A 69 1.00 0.00 -11.94
C GLY A 69 2.50 0.14 -11.80
N GLU A 70 3.08 1.28 -12.17
CA GLU A 70 4.52 1.51 -12.03
C GLU A 70 4.90 1.93 -10.61
N ILE A 71 3.94 2.40 -9.82
CA ILE A 71 4.14 2.65 -8.39
C ILE A 71 3.16 1.76 -7.63
N HIS A 72 3.68 0.99 -6.68
CA HIS A 72 2.88 0.15 -5.79
C HIS A 72 2.66 0.86 -4.46
N ILE A 73 1.53 0.59 -3.83
CA ILE A 73 1.32 0.98 -2.43
C ILE A 73 1.84 -0.18 -1.60
N ASP A 74 2.95 0.03 -0.94
CA ASP A 74 3.71 -1.01 -0.24
C ASP A 74 3.52 -0.92 1.27
N HIS A 75 3.66 -2.05 1.94
CA HIS A 75 3.68 -2.13 3.41
C HIS A 75 5.14 -2.03 3.85
N ASP A 76 5.49 -0.96 4.58
CA ASP A 76 6.86 -0.76 5.04
C ASP A 76 7.34 -1.97 5.84
N THR A 77 6.58 -2.39 6.83
CA THR A 77 6.79 -3.68 7.48
C THR A 77 5.98 -4.72 6.73
N PRO A 78 6.63 -5.76 6.18
CA PRO A 78 5.94 -6.73 5.32
C PRO A 78 4.83 -7.50 6.01
N LEU A 79 3.78 -7.81 5.26
CA LEU A 79 2.63 -8.58 5.75
C LEU A 79 3.01 -10.00 6.18
N ASP A 80 4.08 -10.55 5.64
CA ASP A 80 4.54 -11.89 5.99
C ASP A 80 4.84 -12.06 7.48
N THR A 81 5.07 -10.95 8.17
CA THR A 81 5.34 -10.99 9.62
C THR A 81 4.07 -11.15 10.45
N ALA A 82 2.89 -11.04 9.85
CA ALA A 82 1.62 -11.12 10.56
C ALA A 82 1.33 -12.56 11.00
N LYS A 83 0.98 -12.74 12.28
CA LYS A 83 0.61 -14.03 12.85
C LYS A 83 -0.80 -14.04 13.42
N THR A 84 -1.33 -12.87 13.77
CA THR A 84 -2.64 -12.73 14.40
C THR A 84 -3.48 -11.73 13.64
N GLU A 85 -4.79 -11.71 13.93
CA GLU A 85 -5.70 -10.73 13.35
C GLU A 85 -5.26 -9.30 13.70
N GLU A 86 -4.79 -9.10 14.94
CA GLU A 86 -4.31 -7.80 15.39
C GLU A 86 -3.08 -7.36 14.61
N ASP A 87 -2.18 -8.30 14.29
CA ASP A 87 -1.01 -8.00 13.46
C ASP A 87 -1.44 -7.48 12.08
N VAL A 88 -2.49 -8.08 11.50
CA VAL A 88 -3.00 -7.66 10.21
C VAL A 88 -3.53 -6.24 10.28
N TYR A 89 -4.30 -5.92 11.32
CA TYR A 89 -4.82 -4.56 11.51
C TYR A 89 -3.69 -3.55 11.63
N ARG A 90 -2.66 -3.87 12.38
CA ARG A 90 -1.50 -3.00 12.57
C ARG A 90 -0.72 -2.80 11.27
N LEU A 91 -0.52 -3.87 10.52
CA LEU A 91 0.27 -3.82 9.29
C LEU A 91 -0.47 -3.19 8.11
N PHE A 92 -1.81 -3.25 8.10
CA PHE A 92 -2.63 -2.59 7.08
C PHE A 92 -3.02 -1.17 7.46
N HIS A 93 -2.65 -0.71 8.66
CA HIS A 93 -2.89 0.67 9.06
C HIS A 93 -2.15 1.61 8.11
N TYR A 94 -2.77 2.77 7.80
CA TYR A 94 -2.21 3.69 6.81
C TYR A 94 -0.77 4.14 7.14
N SER A 95 -0.42 4.17 8.42
CA SER A 95 0.93 4.57 8.85
C SER A 95 2.01 3.61 8.36
N ASN A 96 1.64 2.38 7.97
CA ASN A 96 2.57 1.39 7.43
C ASN A 96 2.55 1.34 5.90
N LEU A 97 1.82 2.25 5.25
CA LEU A 97 1.69 2.27 3.79
C LEU A 97 2.55 3.34 3.19
N GLN A 98 3.20 3.03 2.07
CA GLN A 98 4.10 3.95 1.37
C GLN A 98 4.04 3.69 -0.12
N PRO A 99 4.28 4.73 -0.95
CA PRO A 99 4.44 4.51 -2.38
C PRO A 99 5.84 4.01 -2.66
N LEU A 100 5.95 3.05 -3.57
CA LEU A 100 7.24 2.48 -3.93
C LEU A 100 7.23 2.11 -5.42
N LEU A 101 8.29 2.47 -6.14
CA LEU A 101 8.39 2.06 -7.53
C LEU A 101 8.34 0.54 -7.62
N ALA A 102 7.68 0.02 -8.65
CA ALA A 102 7.47 -1.43 -8.78
C ALA A 102 8.79 -2.20 -8.74
N LYS A 103 9.83 -1.67 -9.40
CA LYS A 103 11.14 -2.30 -9.40
C LYS A 103 11.77 -2.36 -8.00
N ASP A 104 11.55 -1.32 -7.21
CA ASP A 104 12.06 -1.26 -5.83
C ASP A 104 11.29 -2.20 -4.92
N ASN A 105 9.98 -2.32 -5.15
CA ASN A 105 9.15 -3.24 -4.40
C ASN A 105 9.58 -4.69 -4.62
N LEU A 106 9.90 -5.03 -5.87
CA LEU A 106 10.40 -6.37 -6.18
C LEU A 106 11.75 -6.64 -5.51
N SER A 107 12.61 -5.62 -5.47
CA SER A 107 13.92 -5.72 -4.81
C SER A 107 13.76 -5.89 -3.30
N LYS A 108 12.80 -5.17 -2.72
CA LYS A 108 12.54 -5.23 -1.29
C LYS A 108 12.06 -6.61 -0.84
N GLY A 109 11.09 -7.18 -1.58
CA GLY A 109 10.46 -8.43 -1.18
C GLY A 109 9.94 -8.34 0.25
N ALA A 110 10.29 -9.29 1.12
CA ALA A 110 9.87 -9.31 2.51
C ALA A 110 10.98 -8.86 3.48
N LYS A 111 12.00 -8.17 2.99
CA LYS A 111 13.12 -7.72 3.83
C LYS A 111 12.69 -6.62 4.79
N LEU A 112 12.98 -6.80 6.06
CA LEU A 112 12.62 -5.81 7.09
C LEU A 112 13.56 -4.62 7.14
N ASN A 113 14.81 -4.81 6.78
CA ASN A 113 15.83 -3.77 6.85
C ASN A 113 16.20 -3.17 5.51
N TRP A 114 15.34 -3.33 4.51
CA TRP A 114 15.57 -2.76 3.20
C TRP A 114 15.42 -1.23 3.26
N ILE A 115 16.32 -0.52 2.58
CA ILE A 115 16.34 0.94 2.53
C ILE A 115 16.10 1.37 1.10
N LYS A 116 15.23 2.38 0.89
CA LYS A 116 14.95 2.92 -0.44
C LYS A 116 16.25 3.42 -1.08
N PRO A 117 16.41 3.25 -2.41
CA PRO A 117 17.61 3.71 -3.10
C PRO A 117 17.99 5.16 -2.83
N ASP A 118 17.00 6.07 -2.77
CA ASP A 118 17.27 7.48 -2.47
C ASP A 118 17.90 7.66 -1.09
N ASN A 119 17.42 6.89 -0.10
CA ASN A 119 17.96 6.94 1.25
C ASN A 119 19.36 6.36 1.31
N ARG A 120 19.63 5.33 0.51
CA ARG A 120 20.96 4.75 0.41
C ARG A 120 21.97 5.76 -0.15
N ILE A 121 21.56 6.50 -1.18
CA ILE A 121 22.39 7.54 -1.77
C ILE A 121 22.70 8.63 -0.75
N LYS A 122 21.71 9.04 0.02
CA LYS A 122 21.88 10.03 1.09
C LYS A 122 22.80 9.52 2.18
N SER A 123 22.71 8.23 2.50
CA SER A 123 23.54 7.62 3.54
C SER A 123 25.00 7.55 3.14
N ASP A 124 25.29 7.41 1.86
CA ASP A 124 26.64 7.30 1.34
C ASP A 124 27.38 8.63 1.34
N LYS A 125 26.68 9.71 1.61
CA LYS A 125 27.27 11.04 1.70
C LYS A 125 27.65 11.38 3.11
#